data_e42349063dbaca2aedfc2151b2ff2813
#
_entry.id   e42349063dbaca2aedfc2151b2ff2813
#
_cell.length_a   1.000
_cell.length_b   1.000
_cell.length_c   1.000
_cell.angle_alpha   90.00
_cell.angle_beta   90.00
_cell.angle_gamma   90.00
#
_symmetry.space_group_name_H-M   'P 1'
#
loop_
_entity.id
_entity.type
_entity.pdbx_description
1 polymer ?
#
loop_
_entity_poly.entity_id
_entity_poly.type
_entity_poly.pdbx_seq_one_letter_code
_entity_poly.pdbx_strand_id
1 'polypeptide(L)'
;MQCWVLFLKYLGEKWYTSQKKVVTLHFNYCFTFNVSKNNMKTITLKDKTFGISIPESELFAAVDKVAEKMSADLAGKNPLFLIVLNGAFMFASDLLKRVEIPAQLSFVKVASYCGTCSTGNVTELIGLNEDVKGRTIVVIEDIVDSGRTMYGMVEKLKSMGADDIRIATLFFKPEALKYDLTIDYVAMEIPNDFIVGYGLDYDGYGRNLRDIYTLVTSD
;
A
#
# COMPACT_ATOMS: atom_id res chain seq x y z
N MET A 1 -16.49 -18.15 15.43
CA MET A 1 -17.36 -17.23 16.19
C MET A 1 -17.68 -17.68 17.61
N GLN A 2 -17.39 -18.92 18.00
CA GLN A 2 -17.67 -19.44 19.36
C GLN A 2 -16.55 -19.26 20.41
N CYS A 3 -15.31 -19.03 20.02
CA CYS A 3 -14.20 -18.83 20.98
C CYS A 3 -14.18 -17.45 21.66
N TRP A 4 -14.77 -16.43 21.06
CA TRP A 4 -14.76 -15.05 21.61
C TRP A 4 -15.79 -14.84 22.73
N VAL A 5 -16.87 -15.59 22.74
CA VAL A 5 -17.94 -15.47 23.74
C VAL A 5 -17.52 -16.09 25.09
N LEU A 6 -16.64 -17.07 25.08
CA LEU A 6 -16.14 -17.72 26.31
C LEU A 6 -15.09 -16.88 27.05
N PHE A 7 -14.31 -16.07 26.33
CA PHE A 7 -13.29 -15.21 26.96
C PHE A 7 -13.91 -14.02 27.70
N LEU A 8 -15.01 -13.48 27.20
CA LEU A 8 -15.74 -12.40 27.88
C LEU A 8 -16.53 -12.87 29.11
N LYS A 9 -16.89 -14.16 29.20
CA LYS A 9 -17.55 -14.76 30.39
C LYS A 9 -16.60 -15.02 31.55
N TYR A 10 -15.30 -15.14 31.30
CA TYR A 10 -14.30 -15.36 32.34
C TYR A 10 -13.82 -14.08 33.05
N LEU A 11 -14.12 -12.90 32.48
CA LEU A 11 -13.84 -11.61 33.10
C LEU A 11 -15.07 -11.05 33.84
N GLY A 12 -15.68 -11.91 34.63
CA GLY A 12 -16.87 -11.72 35.44
C GLY A 12 -17.16 -10.30 35.92
N GLU A 13 -18.39 -9.88 35.66
CA GLU A 13 -19.26 -9.06 36.51
C GLU A 13 -18.62 -8.15 37.56
N LYS A 14 -17.98 -7.06 37.12
CA LYS A 14 -17.79 -5.86 37.97
C LYS A 14 -17.22 -4.72 37.10
N TRP A 15 -17.99 -4.02 36.36
CA TRP A 15 -17.60 -2.68 35.84
C TRP A 15 -18.77 -2.02 35.11
N TYR A 16 -19.83 -1.73 35.88
CA TYR A 16 -20.82 -0.77 35.45
C TYR A 16 -20.93 0.28 36.55
N THR A 17 -20.13 1.34 36.47
CA THR A 17 -20.46 2.64 37.05
C THR A 17 -19.57 3.71 36.44
N SER A 18 -20.25 4.61 35.78
CA SER A 18 -19.95 6.04 35.55
C SER A 18 -18.50 6.49 35.75
N GLN A 19 -17.77 6.54 34.66
CA GLN A 19 -16.82 7.60 34.25
C GLN A 19 -16.06 7.09 33.03
N LYS A 20 -15.86 7.97 32.01
CA LYS A 20 -15.12 7.66 30.78
C LYS A 20 -13.73 7.10 31.11
N LYS A 21 -13.59 5.78 31.12
CA LYS A 21 -12.30 5.10 31.32
C LYS A 21 -11.69 4.77 29.97
N VAL A 22 -10.44 5.19 29.81
CA VAL A 22 -9.54 4.72 28.76
C VAL A 22 -9.37 3.21 29.00
N VAL A 23 -9.87 2.37 28.10
CA VAL A 23 -9.57 0.94 28.11
C VAL A 23 -8.26 0.76 27.37
N THR A 24 -7.19 0.66 28.11
CA THR A 24 -5.88 0.28 27.55
C THR A 24 -5.81 -1.24 27.52
N LEU A 25 -6.01 -1.84 26.37
CA LEU A 25 -5.73 -3.25 26.15
C LEU A 25 -4.25 -3.42 25.86
N HIS A 26 -3.46 -3.78 26.88
CA HIS A 26 -2.08 -4.20 26.68
C HIS A 26 -2.07 -5.64 26.16
N PHE A 27 -1.99 -5.78 24.84
CA PHE A 27 -1.45 -7.00 24.28
C PHE A 27 0.06 -6.82 24.17
N ASN A 28 0.86 -7.84 24.50
CA ASN A 28 2.32 -7.87 24.32
C ASN A 28 2.74 -7.85 22.83
N TYR A 29 2.00 -7.13 22.01
CA TYR A 29 2.25 -6.87 20.60
C TYR A 29 2.36 -5.36 20.41
N CYS A 30 3.26 -4.93 19.54
CA CYS A 30 3.69 -3.54 19.26
C CYS A 30 2.60 -2.52 18.87
N PHE A 31 1.34 -2.73 19.21
CA PHE A 31 0.22 -1.86 18.86
C PHE A 31 -0.52 -1.39 20.10
N THR A 32 -0.66 -0.10 20.28
CA THR A 32 -1.58 0.49 21.24
C THR A 32 -2.59 1.37 20.49
N PHE A 33 -3.87 1.03 20.61
CA PHE A 33 -4.96 1.89 20.11
C PHE A 33 -5.39 2.83 21.22
N ASN A 34 -5.25 4.12 21.02
CA ASN A 34 -5.69 5.15 21.94
C ASN A 34 -6.81 5.97 21.28
N VAL A 35 -7.91 6.18 22.00
CA VAL A 35 -8.94 7.17 21.64
C VAL A 35 -8.72 8.38 22.54
N SER A 36 -8.22 9.48 21.98
CA SER A 36 -8.02 10.73 22.72
C SER A 36 -9.34 11.42 23.02
N LYS A 37 -9.33 12.38 23.96
CA LYS A 37 -10.51 13.18 24.35
C LYS A 37 -11.18 13.90 23.18
N ASN A 38 -10.50 14.04 22.03
CA ASN A 38 -10.99 14.72 20.82
C ASN A 38 -11.54 13.75 19.76
N ASN A 39 -11.89 12.51 20.10
CA ASN A 39 -12.41 11.48 19.18
C ASN A 39 -11.47 11.11 18.01
N MET A 40 -10.22 11.54 17.98
CA MET A 40 -9.26 11.10 16.97
C MET A 40 -8.72 9.71 17.35
N LYS A 41 -8.94 8.75 16.48
CA LYS A 41 -8.37 7.39 16.61
C LYS A 41 -6.87 7.47 16.28
N THR A 42 -6.03 7.25 17.27
CA THR A 42 -4.58 7.19 17.09
C THR A 42 -4.04 5.81 17.36
N ILE A 43 -2.91 5.49 16.76
CA ILE A 43 -2.15 4.26 17.01
C ILE A 43 -0.70 4.63 17.33
N THR A 44 -0.05 3.79 18.11
CA THR A 44 1.40 3.90 18.33
C THR A 44 2.07 2.67 17.74
N LEU A 45 3.03 2.90 16.86
CA LEU A 45 3.90 1.88 16.28
C LEU A 45 5.32 2.18 16.77
N LYS A 46 5.87 1.27 17.57
CA LYS A 46 7.18 1.47 18.21
C LYS A 46 7.25 2.81 18.97
N ASP A 47 8.06 3.73 18.47
CA ASP A 47 8.37 5.03 19.05
C ASP A 47 7.55 6.20 18.49
N LYS A 48 6.66 5.92 17.49
CA LYS A 48 5.90 6.96 16.80
C LYS A 48 4.39 6.81 16.95
N THR A 49 3.72 7.94 17.05
CA THR A 49 2.25 8.01 17.11
C THR A 49 1.70 8.51 15.77
N PHE A 50 0.64 7.85 15.31
CA PHE A 50 -0.01 8.14 14.04
C PHE A 50 -1.50 8.39 14.28
N GLY A 51 -2.06 9.41 13.66
CA GLY A 51 -3.48 9.71 13.65
C GLY A 51 -4.14 9.21 12.36
N ILE A 52 -5.39 8.74 12.46
CA ILE A 52 -6.13 8.35 11.26
C ILE A 52 -6.26 9.54 10.31
N SER A 53 -5.98 9.32 9.03
CA SER A 53 -6.07 10.35 7.98
C SER A 53 -7.01 9.97 6.84
N ILE A 54 -6.96 8.70 6.38
CA ILE A 54 -7.82 8.23 5.29
C ILE A 54 -8.51 6.93 5.75
N PRO A 55 -9.84 6.91 5.89
CA PRO A 55 -10.57 5.72 6.28
C PRO A 55 -10.68 4.72 5.12
N GLU A 56 -10.81 3.43 5.44
CA GLU A 56 -10.96 2.32 4.48
C GLU A 56 -12.04 2.57 3.42
N SER A 57 -13.17 3.18 3.83
CA SER A 57 -14.26 3.48 2.89
C SER A 57 -13.87 4.45 1.79
N GLU A 58 -13.00 5.41 2.09
CA GLU A 58 -12.48 6.37 1.11
C GLU A 58 -11.47 5.72 0.18
N LEU A 59 -10.60 4.84 0.73
CA LEU A 59 -9.68 4.04 -0.07
C LEU A 59 -10.44 3.18 -1.09
N PHE A 60 -11.48 2.48 -0.66
CA PHE A 60 -12.26 1.62 -1.56
C PHE A 60 -12.95 2.41 -2.66
N ALA A 61 -13.52 3.59 -2.34
CA ALA A 61 -14.13 4.44 -3.36
C ALA A 61 -13.11 4.92 -4.43
N ALA A 62 -11.85 5.15 -4.03
CA ALA A 62 -10.78 5.49 -4.95
C ALA A 62 -10.33 4.27 -5.79
N VAL A 63 -10.22 3.11 -5.16
CA VAL A 63 -9.88 1.84 -5.84
C VAL A 63 -10.94 1.45 -6.87
N ASP A 64 -12.23 1.63 -6.56
CA ASP A 64 -13.32 1.35 -7.49
C ASP A 64 -13.18 2.16 -8.79
N LYS A 65 -12.88 3.46 -8.70
CA LYS A 65 -12.65 4.34 -9.85
C LYS A 65 -11.46 3.91 -10.71
N VAL A 66 -10.36 3.52 -10.05
CA VAL A 66 -9.18 3.02 -10.76
C VAL A 66 -9.51 1.72 -11.49
N ALA A 67 -10.22 0.79 -10.85
CA ALA A 67 -10.58 -0.49 -11.46
C ALA A 67 -11.48 -0.31 -12.68
N GLU A 68 -12.46 0.59 -12.60
CA GLU A 68 -13.35 0.93 -13.73
C GLU A 68 -12.54 1.49 -14.92
N LYS A 69 -11.68 2.46 -14.68
CA LYS A 69 -10.81 3.03 -15.72
C LYS A 69 -9.89 1.98 -16.32
N MET A 70 -9.24 1.16 -15.48
CA MET A 70 -8.35 0.10 -15.96
C MET A 70 -9.07 -0.94 -16.80
N SER A 71 -10.28 -1.36 -16.39
CA SER A 71 -11.09 -2.32 -17.14
C SER A 71 -11.43 -1.80 -18.54
N ALA A 72 -11.77 -0.50 -18.66
CA ALA A 72 -12.03 0.13 -19.93
C ALA A 72 -10.77 0.26 -20.82
N ASP A 73 -9.68 0.78 -20.26
CA ASP A 73 -8.45 1.09 -21.00
C ASP A 73 -7.68 -0.17 -21.45
N LEU A 74 -7.83 -1.28 -20.74
CA LEU A 74 -7.11 -2.53 -20.94
C LEU A 74 -7.95 -3.62 -21.59
N ALA A 75 -9.19 -3.32 -21.96
CA ALA A 75 -10.08 -4.27 -22.64
C ALA A 75 -9.41 -4.87 -23.88
N GLY A 76 -9.36 -6.19 -23.96
CA GLY A 76 -8.75 -6.93 -25.08
C GLY A 76 -7.22 -6.99 -25.09
N LYS A 77 -6.51 -6.33 -24.16
CA LYS A 77 -5.03 -6.31 -24.13
C LYS A 77 -4.39 -7.49 -23.42
N ASN A 78 -5.15 -8.27 -22.63
CA ASN A 78 -4.64 -9.37 -21.81
C ASN A 78 -3.36 -9.01 -21.03
N PRO A 79 -3.43 -8.00 -20.13
CA PRO A 79 -2.25 -7.48 -19.45
C PRO A 79 -1.64 -8.48 -18.46
N LEU A 80 -0.35 -8.31 -18.19
CA LEU A 80 0.30 -8.88 -17.02
C LEU A 80 0.37 -7.81 -15.94
N PHE A 81 -0.32 -8.03 -14.81
CA PHE A 81 -0.19 -7.20 -13.62
C PHE A 81 1.03 -7.62 -12.82
N LEU A 82 1.97 -6.70 -12.63
CA LEU A 82 3.19 -6.88 -11.82
C LEU A 82 3.03 -6.15 -10.49
N ILE A 83 2.80 -6.91 -9.41
CA ILE A 83 2.58 -6.38 -8.07
C ILE A 83 3.91 -6.26 -7.33
N VAL A 84 4.25 -5.04 -6.89
CA VAL A 84 5.49 -4.77 -6.18
C VAL A 84 5.33 -5.07 -4.68
N LEU A 85 6.01 -6.09 -4.22
CA LEU A 85 5.97 -6.49 -2.82
C LEU A 85 6.99 -5.69 -1.99
N ASN A 86 6.66 -5.41 -0.70
CA ASN A 86 5.55 -5.96 0.08
C ASN A 86 4.35 -5.01 0.16
N GLY A 87 4.50 -3.71 -0.06
CA GLY A 87 3.49 -2.71 0.25
C GLY A 87 2.23 -2.81 -0.60
N ALA A 88 2.39 -3.04 -1.90
CA ALA A 88 1.27 -3.03 -2.85
C ALA A 88 0.27 -4.19 -2.71
N PHE A 89 0.53 -5.22 -1.87
CA PHE A 89 -0.29 -6.43 -1.87
C PHE A 89 -1.75 -6.18 -1.47
N MET A 90 -2.02 -5.27 -0.51
CA MET A 90 -3.39 -4.94 -0.08
C MET A 90 -4.14 -4.23 -1.21
N PHE A 91 -3.54 -3.18 -1.74
CA PHE A 91 -4.09 -2.44 -2.87
C PHE A 91 -4.33 -3.34 -4.09
N ALA A 92 -3.35 -4.14 -4.48
CA ALA A 92 -3.48 -5.07 -5.60
C ALA A 92 -4.60 -6.08 -5.38
N SER A 93 -4.72 -6.65 -4.17
CA SER A 93 -5.78 -7.59 -3.83
C SER A 93 -7.18 -6.99 -4.02
N ASP A 94 -7.37 -5.75 -3.55
CA ASP A 94 -8.68 -5.12 -3.64
C ASP A 94 -8.97 -4.55 -5.03
N LEU A 95 -7.95 -4.01 -5.72
CA LEU A 95 -8.04 -3.55 -7.10
C LEU A 95 -8.41 -4.68 -8.05
N LEU A 96 -7.67 -5.78 -8.01
CA LEU A 96 -7.80 -6.87 -8.99
C LEU A 96 -9.10 -7.67 -8.83
N LYS A 97 -9.72 -7.66 -7.66
CA LYS A 97 -11.09 -8.20 -7.48
C LYS A 97 -12.18 -7.38 -8.19
N ARG A 98 -11.86 -6.15 -8.56
CA ARG A 98 -12.76 -5.17 -9.20
C ARG A 98 -12.48 -4.98 -10.69
N VAL A 99 -11.33 -5.41 -11.16
CA VAL A 99 -10.94 -5.34 -12.58
C VAL A 99 -11.60 -6.48 -13.33
N GLU A 100 -12.46 -6.14 -14.30
CA GLU A 100 -13.36 -7.10 -15.01
C GLU A 100 -12.82 -7.48 -16.40
N ILE A 101 -11.53 -7.78 -16.50
CA ILE A 101 -10.88 -8.24 -17.73
C ILE A 101 -10.02 -9.48 -17.49
N PRO A 102 -9.83 -10.36 -18.48
CA PRO A 102 -8.86 -11.43 -18.39
C PRO A 102 -7.43 -10.86 -18.22
N ALA A 103 -6.70 -11.34 -17.22
CA ALA A 103 -5.37 -10.86 -16.92
C ALA A 103 -4.52 -11.94 -16.24
N GLN A 104 -3.21 -11.80 -16.33
CA GLN A 104 -2.25 -12.58 -15.56
C GLN A 104 -1.68 -11.74 -14.43
N LEU A 105 -1.27 -12.40 -13.35
CA LEU A 105 -0.70 -11.76 -12.16
C LEU A 105 0.68 -12.32 -11.89
N SER A 106 1.62 -11.47 -11.51
CA SER A 106 2.90 -11.86 -10.95
C SER A 106 3.33 -10.91 -9.84
N PHE A 107 4.20 -11.39 -8.96
CA PHE A 107 4.70 -10.63 -7.83
C PHE A 107 6.20 -10.45 -7.97
N VAL A 108 6.66 -9.23 -7.75
CA VAL A 108 8.09 -8.91 -7.82
C VAL A 108 8.54 -8.13 -6.60
N LYS A 109 9.82 -8.27 -6.27
CA LYS A 109 10.53 -7.35 -5.37
C LYS A 109 11.57 -6.60 -6.18
N VAL A 110 11.66 -5.29 -5.93
CA VAL A 110 12.68 -4.46 -6.55
C VAL A 110 13.88 -4.37 -5.63
N ALA A 111 15.03 -4.81 -6.11
CA ALA A 111 16.31 -4.64 -5.45
C ALA A 111 17.17 -3.66 -6.25
N SER A 112 17.71 -2.64 -5.58
CA SER A 112 18.65 -1.70 -6.18
C SER A 112 20.04 -1.96 -5.61
N TYR A 113 20.96 -2.37 -6.45
CA TYR A 113 22.36 -2.56 -6.06
C TYR A 113 23.19 -1.36 -6.48
N CYS A 114 23.93 -0.78 -5.51
CA CYS A 114 25.03 0.11 -5.85
C CYS A 114 26.22 -0.78 -6.24
N GLY A 115 26.47 -0.94 -7.54
CA GLY A 115 27.64 -1.68 -8.01
C GLY A 115 28.93 -1.00 -7.56
N THR A 116 29.93 -1.77 -7.18
CA THR A 116 31.29 -1.27 -6.87
C THR A 116 32.05 -0.81 -8.13
N CYS A 117 31.48 -0.97 -9.29
CA CYS A 117 32.02 -0.50 -10.57
C CYS A 117 31.14 0.59 -11.15
N SER A 118 31.75 1.59 -11.72
CA SER A 118 31.36 2.90 -12.18
C SER A 118 30.13 3.07 -13.11
N THR A 119 29.17 2.15 -13.16
CA THR A 119 28.07 2.15 -14.14
C THR A 119 26.67 2.13 -13.55
N GLY A 120 26.43 2.82 -12.45
CA GLY A 120 25.05 3.13 -12.03
C GLY A 120 24.36 2.04 -11.18
N ASN A 121 23.17 2.40 -10.68
CA ASN A 121 22.30 1.50 -9.94
C ASN A 121 21.68 0.47 -10.89
N VAL A 122 21.86 -0.80 -10.61
CA VAL A 122 21.17 -1.89 -11.34
C VAL A 122 19.87 -2.19 -10.62
N THR A 123 18.76 -2.11 -11.34
CA THR A 123 17.45 -2.55 -10.84
C THR A 123 17.25 -4.01 -11.21
N GLU A 124 17.02 -4.83 -10.21
CA GLU A 124 16.70 -6.25 -10.38
C GLU A 124 15.26 -6.51 -9.95
N LEU A 125 14.53 -7.28 -10.76
CA LEU A 125 13.16 -7.71 -10.48
C LEU A 125 13.17 -9.15 -9.99
N ILE A 126 13.24 -9.31 -8.67
CA ILE A 126 13.25 -10.63 -8.04
C ILE A 126 11.84 -11.20 -8.06
N GLY A 127 11.69 -12.44 -8.58
CA GLY A 127 10.40 -13.15 -8.65
C GLY A 127 9.69 -13.06 -9.99
N LEU A 128 10.18 -12.26 -10.94
CA LEU A 128 9.63 -12.21 -12.29
C LEU A 128 10.09 -13.45 -13.08
N ASN A 129 9.14 -14.33 -13.37
CA ASN A 129 9.40 -15.57 -14.14
C ASN A 129 8.68 -15.55 -15.50
N GLU A 130 7.76 -14.61 -15.70
CA GLU A 130 6.98 -14.51 -16.93
C GLU A 130 7.77 -13.80 -18.04
N ASP A 131 7.56 -14.24 -19.27
CA ASP A 131 8.05 -13.49 -20.43
C ASP A 131 7.23 -12.21 -20.60
N VAL A 132 7.91 -11.07 -20.60
CA VAL A 132 7.30 -9.74 -20.75
C VAL A 132 7.39 -9.20 -22.19
N LYS A 133 8.11 -9.89 -23.08
CA LYS A 133 8.36 -9.41 -24.43
C LYS A 133 7.06 -9.26 -25.24
N GLY A 134 6.86 -8.09 -25.81
CA GLY A 134 5.67 -7.76 -26.62
C GLY A 134 4.36 -7.70 -25.85
N ARG A 135 4.40 -7.60 -24.51
CA ARG A 135 3.21 -7.61 -23.67
C ARG A 135 2.88 -6.22 -23.12
N THR A 136 1.59 -6.04 -22.83
CA THR A 136 1.13 -4.94 -21.96
C THR A 136 1.38 -5.34 -20.50
N ILE A 137 2.17 -4.55 -19.81
CA ILE A 137 2.51 -4.72 -18.39
C ILE A 137 1.87 -3.57 -17.59
N VAL A 138 1.21 -3.91 -16.50
CA VAL A 138 0.73 -2.92 -15.53
C VAL A 138 1.44 -3.16 -14.20
N VAL A 139 2.30 -2.22 -13.84
CA VAL A 139 2.99 -2.24 -12.54
C VAL A 139 2.05 -1.69 -11.49
N ILE A 140 1.85 -2.45 -10.39
CA ILE A 140 1.02 -2.03 -9.25
C ILE A 140 1.91 -1.75 -8.05
N GLU A 141 1.85 -0.51 -7.55
CA GLU A 141 2.64 -0.01 -6.42
C GLU A 141 1.74 0.56 -5.32
N ASP A 142 2.17 0.53 -4.09
CA ASP A 142 1.45 1.16 -2.97
C ASP A 142 1.60 2.69 -2.98
N ILE A 143 2.80 3.19 -3.21
CA ILE A 143 3.08 4.62 -3.23
C ILE A 143 4.17 4.99 -4.23
N VAL A 144 3.92 5.99 -5.05
CA VAL A 144 4.94 6.67 -5.85
C VAL A 144 5.29 8.00 -5.19
N ASP A 145 6.48 8.05 -4.61
CA ASP A 145 7.06 9.22 -3.96
C ASP A 145 8.05 9.90 -4.96
N SER A 146 9.34 9.73 -4.80
CA SER A 146 10.33 10.31 -5.72
C SER A 146 10.29 9.76 -7.15
N GLY A 147 9.66 8.62 -7.35
CA GLY A 147 9.58 7.93 -8.65
C GLY A 147 10.80 7.07 -8.98
N ARG A 148 11.86 7.08 -8.17
CA ARG A 148 13.12 6.37 -8.46
C ARG A 148 12.94 4.89 -8.74
N THR A 149 12.17 4.21 -7.89
CA THR A 149 11.91 2.76 -8.01
C THR A 149 11.17 2.46 -9.30
N MET A 150 10.11 3.21 -9.58
CA MET A 150 9.30 3.03 -10.79
C MET A 150 10.08 3.33 -12.06
N TYR A 151 10.89 4.38 -12.07
CA TYR A 151 11.76 4.71 -13.21
C TYR A 151 12.70 3.53 -13.54
N GLY A 152 13.41 3.02 -12.53
CA GLY A 152 14.30 1.87 -12.72
C GLY A 152 13.57 0.61 -13.21
N MET A 153 12.36 0.38 -12.70
CA MET A 153 11.53 -0.76 -13.09
C MET A 153 11.04 -0.63 -14.54
N VAL A 154 10.56 0.54 -14.94
CA VAL A 154 10.13 0.82 -16.33
C VAL A 154 11.28 0.62 -17.31
N GLU A 155 12.45 1.18 -17.02
CA GLU A 155 13.64 1.00 -17.87
C GLU A 155 14.06 -0.48 -17.97
N LYS A 156 13.97 -1.22 -16.88
CA LYS A 156 14.25 -2.68 -16.87
C LYS A 156 13.26 -3.42 -17.75
N LEU A 157 11.95 -3.19 -17.61
CA LEU A 157 10.91 -3.84 -18.41
C LEU A 157 11.04 -3.49 -19.90
N LYS A 158 11.37 -2.23 -20.24
CA LYS A 158 11.69 -1.83 -21.62
C LYS A 158 12.86 -2.62 -22.17
N SER A 159 13.94 -2.75 -21.40
CA SER A 159 15.12 -3.52 -21.81
C SER A 159 14.84 -5.01 -22.05
N MET A 160 13.79 -5.54 -21.40
CA MET A 160 13.30 -6.91 -21.59
C MET A 160 12.31 -7.02 -22.76
N GLY A 161 11.97 -5.93 -23.43
CA GLY A 161 11.13 -5.90 -24.62
C GLY A 161 9.62 -5.83 -24.33
N ALA A 162 9.20 -5.36 -23.17
CA ALA A 162 7.79 -5.05 -22.92
C ALA A 162 7.30 -3.95 -23.91
N ASP A 163 6.07 -4.09 -24.43
CA ASP A 163 5.53 -3.23 -25.49
C ASP A 163 4.81 -2.01 -24.91
N ASP A 164 3.90 -2.21 -23.97
CA ASP A 164 3.11 -1.17 -23.29
C ASP A 164 3.30 -1.31 -21.78
N ILE A 165 3.88 -0.31 -21.12
CA ILE A 165 4.14 -0.33 -19.68
C ILE A 165 3.34 0.78 -19.05
N ARG A 166 2.48 0.43 -18.10
CA ARG A 166 1.63 1.34 -17.34
C ARG A 166 1.89 1.22 -15.86
N ILE A 167 1.67 2.30 -15.13
CA ILE A 167 1.85 2.36 -13.68
C ILE A 167 0.50 2.63 -13.02
N ALA A 168 0.14 1.79 -12.06
CA ALA A 168 -0.99 1.98 -11.16
C ALA A 168 -0.47 2.14 -9.73
N THR A 169 -0.90 3.16 -9.03
CA THR A 169 -0.51 3.39 -7.64
C THR A 169 -1.70 3.76 -6.76
N LEU A 170 -1.69 3.29 -5.51
CA LEU A 170 -2.68 3.72 -4.53
C LEU A 170 -2.44 5.19 -4.16
N PHE A 171 -1.20 5.54 -3.83
CA PHE A 171 -0.83 6.90 -3.49
C PHE A 171 0.22 7.49 -4.42
N PHE A 172 0.01 8.74 -4.77
CA PHE A 172 0.97 9.53 -5.53
C PHE A 172 1.29 10.83 -4.81
N LYS A 173 2.59 11.16 -4.70
CA LYS A 173 3.08 12.42 -4.14
C LYS A 173 3.64 13.29 -5.27
N PRO A 174 2.83 14.12 -5.92
CA PRO A 174 3.26 14.88 -7.10
C PRO A 174 4.42 15.83 -6.80
N GLU A 175 4.45 16.44 -5.62
CA GLU A 175 5.51 17.38 -5.21
C GLU A 175 6.86 16.69 -4.93
N ALA A 176 6.85 15.39 -4.66
CA ALA A 176 8.06 14.62 -4.38
C ALA A 176 8.67 14.00 -5.64
N LEU A 177 7.93 13.95 -6.75
CA LEU A 177 8.36 13.31 -8.00
C LEU A 177 9.59 14.00 -8.59
N LYS A 178 10.64 13.21 -8.88
CA LYS A 178 11.93 13.71 -9.42
C LYS A 178 12.30 13.12 -10.77
N TYR A 179 11.57 12.12 -11.23
CA TYR A 179 11.81 11.42 -12.48
C TYR A 179 10.68 11.70 -13.45
N ASP A 180 11.00 11.73 -14.72
CA ASP A 180 10.01 11.87 -15.80
C ASP A 180 9.28 10.53 -15.96
N LEU A 181 8.12 10.43 -15.32
CA LEU A 181 7.25 9.25 -15.28
C LEU A 181 5.81 9.66 -15.49
N THR A 182 5.13 8.93 -16.36
CA THR A 182 3.68 8.97 -16.44
C THR A 182 3.10 7.93 -15.50
N ILE A 183 2.23 8.35 -14.58
CA ILE A 183 1.47 7.45 -13.73
C ILE A 183 0.06 7.35 -14.30
N ASP A 184 -0.28 6.21 -14.90
CA ASP A 184 -1.50 6.05 -15.70
C ASP A 184 -2.76 5.99 -14.84
N TYR A 185 -2.63 5.37 -13.67
CA TYR A 185 -3.73 5.10 -12.75
C TYR A 185 -3.33 5.49 -11.33
N VAL A 186 -3.81 6.63 -10.88
CA VAL A 186 -3.61 7.14 -9.52
C VAL A 186 -4.93 7.02 -8.77
N ALA A 187 -4.95 6.30 -7.65
CA ALA A 187 -6.13 6.26 -6.82
C ALA A 187 -6.29 7.55 -5.99
N MET A 188 -5.21 8.01 -5.37
CA MET A 188 -5.24 9.22 -4.53
C MET A 188 -3.91 9.99 -4.64
N GLU A 189 -4.00 11.30 -4.82
CA GLU A 189 -2.87 12.20 -4.62
C GLU A 189 -2.82 12.63 -3.15
N ILE A 190 -1.63 12.62 -2.57
CA ILE A 190 -1.42 12.99 -1.16
C ILE A 190 -0.23 13.95 -1.01
N PRO A 191 -0.21 14.77 0.06
CA PRO A 191 0.94 15.58 0.40
C PRO A 191 2.16 14.71 0.80
N ASN A 192 3.31 15.35 1.01
CA ASN A 192 4.56 14.65 1.35
C ASN A 192 4.63 14.22 2.83
N ASP A 193 3.54 13.68 3.35
CA ASP A 193 3.45 13.16 4.72
C ASP A 193 3.99 11.72 4.83
N PHE A 194 4.41 11.36 6.04
CA PHE A 194 4.77 9.98 6.36
C PHE A 194 3.52 9.23 6.82
N ILE A 195 3.13 8.21 6.05
CA ILE A 195 1.89 7.46 6.25
C ILE A 195 2.17 5.97 6.46
N VAL A 196 1.26 5.29 7.17
CA VAL A 196 1.27 3.84 7.40
C VAL A 196 -0.15 3.28 7.30
N GLY A 197 -0.26 2.00 7.06
CA GLY A 197 -1.54 1.29 6.94
C GLY A 197 -1.81 0.81 5.51
N TYR A 198 -2.75 -0.08 5.35
CA TYR A 198 -3.21 -0.64 4.09
C TYR A 198 -2.07 -1.08 3.14
N GLY A 199 -1.10 -1.80 3.72
CA GLY A 199 0.10 -2.27 3.02
C GLY A 199 1.37 -1.51 3.37
N LEU A 200 1.28 -0.22 3.66
CA LEU A 200 2.41 0.64 4.05
C LEU A 200 2.86 0.38 5.49
N ASP A 201 4.15 0.52 5.76
CA ASP A 201 4.72 0.20 7.06
C ASP A 201 5.61 1.29 7.66
N TYR A 202 5.81 1.17 8.98
CA TYR A 202 6.91 1.77 9.70
C TYR A 202 7.74 0.65 10.35
N ASP A 203 8.96 0.45 9.84
CA ASP A 203 9.90 -0.57 10.31
C ASP A 203 9.27 -1.98 10.43
N GLY A 204 8.54 -2.39 9.40
CA GLY A 204 7.87 -3.68 9.27
C GLY A 204 6.48 -3.78 9.92
N TYR A 205 6.03 -2.75 10.64
CA TYR A 205 4.74 -2.74 11.34
C TYR A 205 3.73 -1.82 10.67
N GLY A 206 2.44 -2.13 10.83
CA GLY A 206 1.34 -1.28 10.34
C GLY A 206 0.69 -1.74 9.04
N ARG A 207 1.31 -2.62 8.25
CA ARG A 207 0.77 -3.06 6.94
C ARG A 207 -0.65 -3.63 7.02
N ASN A 208 -1.01 -4.26 8.14
CA ASN A 208 -2.31 -4.90 8.38
C ASN A 208 -3.40 -3.96 8.89
N LEU A 209 -3.12 -2.68 9.04
CA LEU A 209 -4.15 -1.69 9.38
C LEU A 209 -5.07 -1.47 8.17
N ARG A 210 -6.36 -1.27 8.45
CA ARG A 210 -7.37 -1.07 7.38
C ARG A 210 -7.34 0.35 6.83
N ASP A 211 -7.19 1.32 7.76
CA ASP A 211 -7.17 2.75 7.48
C ASP A 211 -5.73 3.21 7.23
N ILE A 212 -5.57 4.39 6.64
CA ILE A 212 -4.30 5.09 6.59
C ILE A 212 -4.18 6.03 7.77
N TYR A 213 -2.99 6.05 8.33
CA TYR A 213 -2.61 6.89 9.46
C TYR A 213 -1.39 7.72 9.10
N THR A 214 -1.43 9.01 9.45
CA THR A 214 -0.33 9.95 9.24
C THR A 214 0.42 10.18 10.54
N LEU A 215 1.73 10.32 10.45
CA LEU A 215 2.61 10.61 11.59
C LEU A 215 2.16 11.90 12.28
N VAL A 216 1.90 11.82 13.59
CA VAL A 216 1.64 13.01 14.41
C VAL A 216 2.98 13.59 14.80
N THR A 217 3.33 14.74 14.23
CA THR A 217 4.48 15.52 14.68
C THR A 217 4.10 16.22 15.99
N SER A 218 4.83 15.94 17.07
CA SER A 218 4.74 16.77 18.27
C SER A 218 5.33 18.14 17.94
N ASP A 219 4.51 19.18 18.00
CA ASP A 219 4.97 20.56 18.01
C ASP A 219 5.85 20.82 19.25
#